data_a5c21aed3cdc5fec115cf02c991c5225
#
_entry.id   a5c21aed3cdc5fec115cf02c991c5225
#
_cell.length_a   1.000
_cell.length_b   1.000
_cell.length_c   1.000
_cell.angle_alpha   90.00
_cell.angle_beta   90.00
_cell.angle_gamma   90.00
#
_symmetry.space_group_name_H-M   'P 1'
#
loop_
_entity.id
_entity.type
_entity.pdbx_description
1 polymer ?
#
loop_
_entity_poly.entity_id
_entity_poly.type
_entity_poly.pdbx_seq_one_letter_code
_entity_poly.pdbx_strand_id
1 'polypeptide(L)'
;MTSLQALRPKKRLFLGLLLAAEFLVALAMYAAWKISYLGLENIFEYLPAIVGAFLIFVSTFSFGAVCNMVLAVKGLPTLKLFHRYSFALIKFLFPAVVRIGKIFGVKRRQIEGSFVAVSNLIFMKSEIKVPAKKLLVLSPHCLQLSTCPHKITRDPNNCKRCGGCNVGDLMKLSEELGFTFFVATGGTLARQVVKKIRPQAVLAIACERDLMSGIQDVYPLPAVGVLNIRPNGPCNNTRVDMDEVRRVLEQIIIR
;
A
#
# COMPACT_ATOMS: atom_id res chain seq x y z
N MET A 1 -18.99 -7.19 21.09
CA MET A 1 -18.19 -6.23 20.28
C MET A 1 -16.79 -6.78 20.23
N THR A 2 -16.48 -7.44 19.14
CA THR A 2 -15.45 -8.46 19.02
C THR A 2 -14.06 -7.87 18.74
N SER A 3 -13.03 -8.53 19.22
CA SER A 3 -11.58 -8.31 19.10
C SER A 3 -11.05 -7.90 17.69
N LEU A 4 -11.86 -8.00 16.65
CA LEU A 4 -11.56 -7.64 15.27
C LEU A 4 -11.46 -6.12 15.01
N GLN A 5 -12.18 -5.29 15.81
CA GLN A 5 -12.09 -3.82 15.67
C GLN A 5 -10.80 -3.25 16.26
N ALA A 6 -10.16 -3.93 17.20
CA ALA A 6 -8.89 -3.51 17.80
C ALA A 6 -7.68 -3.61 16.86
N LEU A 7 -7.82 -4.33 15.73
CA LEU A 7 -6.75 -4.56 14.76
C LEU A 7 -6.78 -3.59 13.55
N ARG A 8 -7.74 -2.65 13.49
CA ARG A 8 -7.75 -1.64 12.41
C ARG A 8 -6.57 -0.69 12.58
N PRO A 9 -5.64 -0.65 11.64
CA PRO A 9 -4.44 0.18 11.74
C PRO A 9 -4.83 1.66 11.79
N LYS A 10 -4.26 2.38 12.78
CA LYS A 10 -4.55 3.82 12.98
C LYS A 10 -3.90 4.63 11.85
N LYS A 11 -4.68 5.17 10.94
CA LYS A 11 -4.21 6.01 9.79
C LYS A 11 -3.26 7.14 10.22
N ARG A 12 -3.51 7.73 11.39
CA ARG A 12 -2.69 8.83 11.96
C ARG A 12 -1.26 8.42 12.29
N LEU A 13 -1.02 7.13 12.58
CA LEU A 13 0.30 6.63 12.94
C LEU A 13 1.29 6.79 11.78
N PHE A 14 0.94 6.32 10.60
CA PHE A 14 1.80 6.41 9.42
C PHE A 14 2.07 7.86 9.02
N LEU A 15 1.02 8.70 9.01
CA LEU A 15 1.16 10.12 8.64
C LEU A 15 2.04 10.88 9.63
N GLY A 16 1.90 10.64 10.95
CA GLY A 16 2.75 11.26 11.97
C GLY A 16 4.21 10.85 11.84
N LEU A 17 4.48 9.55 11.63
CA LEU A 17 5.84 9.04 11.42
C LEU A 17 6.45 9.55 10.11
N LEU A 18 5.65 9.71 9.06
CA LEU A 18 6.09 10.25 7.77
C LEU A 18 6.51 11.73 7.91
N LEU A 19 5.72 12.55 8.63
CA LEU A 19 6.05 13.94 8.92
C LEU A 19 7.32 14.04 9.77
N ALA A 20 7.48 13.17 10.77
CA ALA A 20 8.69 13.14 11.60
C ALA A 20 9.92 12.72 10.77
N ALA A 21 9.79 11.76 9.86
CA ALA A 21 10.87 11.35 8.97
C ALA A 21 11.28 12.49 8.03
N GLU A 22 10.31 13.19 7.45
CA GLU A 22 10.55 14.35 6.59
C GLU A 22 11.30 15.46 7.33
N PHE A 23 10.85 15.78 8.54
CA PHE A 23 11.52 16.79 9.37
C PHE A 23 12.97 16.41 9.67
N LEU A 24 13.25 15.15 10.03
CA LEU A 24 14.61 14.67 10.31
C LEU A 24 15.50 14.70 9.06
N VAL A 25 14.96 14.36 7.89
CA VAL A 25 15.69 14.44 6.61
C VAL A 25 16.02 15.89 6.29
N ALA A 26 15.08 16.82 6.42
CA ALA A 26 15.32 18.25 6.21
C ALA A 26 16.38 18.80 7.17
N LEU A 27 16.33 18.40 8.44
CA LEU A 27 17.35 18.78 9.45
C LEU A 27 18.75 18.24 9.08
N ALA A 28 18.83 16.97 8.64
CA ALA A 28 20.07 16.36 8.20
C ALA A 28 20.66 17.06 6.96
N MET A 29 19.81 17.43 5.98
CA MET A 29 20.20 18.19 4.79
C MET A 29 20.73 19.57 5.19
N TYR A 30 20.07 20.27 6.10
CA TYR A 30 20.52 21.55 6.63
C TYR A 30 21.87 21.44 7.34
N ALA A 31 22.03 20.43 8.21
CA ALA A 31 23.30 20.20 8.92
C ALA A 31 24.44 19.90 7.94
N ALA A 32 24.21 19.03 6.94
CA ALA A 32 25.19 18.72 5.91
C ALA A 32 25.59 19.96 5.11
N TRP A 33 24.62 20.80 4.73
CA TRP A 33 24.89 22.06 4.05
C TRP A 33 25.73 23.00 4.90
N LYS A 34 25.41 23.16 6.19
CA LYS A 34 26.19 24.01 7.14
C LYS A 34 27.61 23.52 7.29
N ILE A 35 27.85 22.24 7.43
CA ILE A 35 29.19 21.63 7.55
C ILE A 35 29.99 21.85 6.27
N SER A 36 29.36 21.74 5.11
CA SER A 36 30.02 21.86 3.81
C SER A 36 30.16 23.31 3.34
N TYR A 37 29.57 24.28 4.03
CA TYR A 37 29.47 25.68 3.58
C TYR A 37 30.83 26.27 3.20
N LEU A 38 31.84 26.22 4.13
CA LEU A 38 33.18 26.76 3.90
C LEU A 38 33.92 26.08 2.75
N GLY A 39 33.73 24.76 2.60
CA GLY A 39 34.32 24.02 1.47
C GLY A 39 33.72 24.41 0.13
N LEU A 40 32.44 24.64 0.07
CA LEU A 40 31.72 25.07 -1.13
C LEU A 40 32.11 26.51 -1.54
N GLU A 41 32.22 27.41 -0.57
CA GLU A 41 32.63 28.80 -0.77
C GLU A 41 34.05 28.92 -1.35
N ASN A 42 34.97 28.05 -0.93
CA ASN A 42 36.32 27.99 -1.46
C ASN A 42 36.42 27.54 -2.92
N ILE A 43 35.39 26.83 -3.42
CA ILE A 43 35.32 26.40 -4.84
C ILE A 43 34.74 27.52 -5.70
N PHE A 44 33.67 28.13 -5.24
CA PHE A 44 32.98 29.21 -5.93
C PHE A 44 32.11 30.00 -4.95
N GLU A 45 32.25 31.31 -4.92
CA GLU A 45 31.64 32.23 -3.95
C GLU A 45 30.10 32.03 -3.81
N TYR A 46 29.40 31.83 -4.92
CA TYR A 46 27.94 31.67 -4.92
C TYR A 46 27.50 30.20 -4.77
N LEU A 47 28.38 29.22 -4.78
CA LEU A 47 28.04 27.79 -4.73
C LEU A 47 27.24 27.40 -3.48
N PRO A 48 27.58 27.89 -2.25
CA PRO A 48 26.79 27.62 -1.06
C PRO A 48 25.33 28.11 -1.19
N ALA A 49 25.12 29.28 -1.79
CA ALA A 49 23.79 29.85 -1.99
C ALA A 49 22.97 29.03 -2.99
N ILE A 50 23.59 28.60 -4.10
CA ILE A 50 22.93 27.75 -5.11
C ILE A 50 22.53 26.40 -4.49
N VAL A 51 23.46 25.74 -3.78
CA VAL A 51 23.18 24.46 -3.11
C VAL A 51 22.12 24.64 -2.03
N GLY A 52 22.19 25.71 -1.23
CA GLY A 52 21.19 26.02 -0.20
C GLY A 52 19.80 26.23 -0.81
N ALA A 53 19.67 27.01 -1.88
CA ALA A 53 18.42 27.23 -2.59
C ALA A 53 17.84 25.92 -3.15
N PHE A 54 18.68 25.08 -3.74
CA PHE A 54 18.27 23.75 -4.23
C PHE A 54 17.75 22.85 -3.10
N LEU A 55 18.44 22.78 -1.97
CA LEU A 55 18.02 21.98 -0.81
C LEU A 55 16.71 22.49 -0.20
N ILE A 56 16.51 23.82 -0.12
CA ILE A 56 15.27 24.44 0.32
C ILE A 56 14.13 24.06 -0.65
N PHE A 57 14.37 24.14 -1.95
CA PHE A 57 13.38 23.76 -2.96
C PHE A 57 12.96 22.30 -2.83
N VAL A 58 13.92 21.38 -2.72
CA VAL A 58 13.67 19.93 -2.55
C VAL A 58 12.89 19.67 -1.26
N SER A 59 13.29 20.27 -0.13
CA SER A 59 12.60 20.10 1.16
C SER A 59 11.18 20.64 1.13
N THR A 60 10.97 21.83 0.56
CA THR A 60 9.64 22.44 0.45
C THR A 60 8.71 21.62 -0.46
N PHE A 61 9.24 21.15 -1.58
CA PHE A 61 8.49 20.31 -2.52
C PHE A 61 8.10 18.96 -1.89
N SER A 62 9.04 18.31 -1.20
CA SER A 62 8.82 17.05 -0.48
C SER A 62 7.79 17.23 0.64
N PHE A 63 7.91 18.28 1.45
CA PHE A 63 6.95 18.61 2.50
C PHE A 63 5.55 18.89 1.91
N GLY A 64 5.47 19.61 0.79
CA GLY A 64 4.23 19.84 0.05
C GLY A 64 3.57 18.53 -0.40
N ALA A 65 4.35 17.54 -0.84
CA ALA A 65 3.83 16.23 -1.23
C ALA A 65 3.25 15.45 -0.02
N VAL A 66 3.91 15.53 1.15
CA VAL A 66 3.39 14.93 2.40
C VAL A 66 2.13 15.65 2.86
N CYS A 67 2.10 16.98 2.83
CA CYS A 67 0.91 17.78 3.16
C CYS A 67 -0.26 17.45 2.23
N ASN A 68 -0.02 17.34 0.91
CA ASN A 68 -1.04 16.94 -0.06
C ASN A 68 -1.66 15.56 0.27
N MET A 69 -0.85 14.62 0.74
CA MET A 69 -1.33 13.31 1.20
C MET A 69 -2.20 13.42 2.47
N VAL A 70 -1.82 14.28 3.43
CA VAL A 70 -2.64 14.55 4.62
C VAL A 70 -3.98 15.18 4.24
N LEU A 71 -3.98 16.13 3.29
CA LEU A 71 -5.19 16.73 2.74
C LEU A 71 -6.08 15.69 2.05
N ALA A 72 -5.49 14.80 1.23
CA ALA A 72 -6.20 13.68 0.61
C ALA A 72 -6.89 12.80 1.66
N VAL A 73 -6.21 12.47 2.76
CA VAL A 73 -6.80 11.67 3.85
C VAL A 73 -7.96 12.41 4.52
N LYS A 74 -7.86 13.75 4.70
CA LYS A 74 -8.95 14.56 5.26
C LYS A 74 -10.11 14.80 4.28
N GLY A 75 -9.95 14.50 2.98
CA GLY A 75 -10.96 14.74 1.94
C GLY A 75 -10.98 16.16 1.40
N LEU A 76 -9.91 16.89 1.64
CA LEU A 76 -9.74 18.24 1.10
C LEU A 76 -9.20 18.16 -0.35
N PRO A 77 -9.38 19.23 -1.15
CA PRO A 77 -8.89 19.26 -2.53
C PRO A 77 -7.37 19.05 -2.56
N THR A 78 -6.91 18.24 -3.51
CA THR A 78 -5.52 17.84 -3.65
C THR A 78 -4.99 18.17 -5.04
N LEU A 79 -3.70 18.49 -5.11
CA LEU A 79 -3.02 18.77 -6.37
C LEU A 79 -2.60 17.44 -7.03
N LYS A 80 -3.10 17.17 -8.23
CA LYS A 80 -2.80 15.94 -9.00
C LYS A 80 -1.30 15.74 -9.22
N LEU A 81 -0.54 16.83 -9.37
CA LEU A 81 0.90 16.82 -9.54
C LEU A 81 1.61 16.06 -8.40
N PHE A 82 1.18 16.29 -7.15
CA PHE A 82 1.80 15.66 -5.98
C PHE A 82 1.43 14.18 -5.80
N HIS A 83 0.34 13.68 -6.41
CA HIS A 83 -0.04 12.27 -6.26
C HIS A 83 1.07 11.31 -6.71
N ARG A 84 1.67 11.58 -7.86
CA ARG A 84 2.76 10.75 -8.40
C ARG A 84 4.02 10.78 -7.52
N TYR A 85 4.36 11.97 -7.03
CA TYR A 85 5.56 12.17 -6.20
C TYR A 85 5.37 11.66 -4.78
N SER A 86 4.16 11.73 -4.21
CA SER A 86 3.86 11.24 -2.86
C SER A 86 4.18 9.74 -2.70
N PHE A 87 3.86 8.91 -3.69
CA PHE A 87 4.18 7.48 -3.63
C PHE A 87 5.69 7.20 -3.76
N ALA A 88 6.40 7.91 -4.62
CA ALA A 88 7.85 7.81 -4.74
C ALA A 88 8.54 8.25 -3.44
N LEU A 89 8.08 9.36 -2.84
CA LEU A 89 8.56 9.89 -1.58
C LEU A 89 8.31 8.91 -0.42
N ILE A 90 7.13 8.31 -0.34
CA ILE A 90 6.82 7.27 0.65
C ILE A 90 7.81 6.11 0.54
N LYS A 91 8.07 5.62 -0.67
CA LYS A 91 9.00 4.52 -0.90
C LYS A 91 10.42 4.87 -0.42
N PHE A 92 10.84 6.10 -0.66
CA PHE A 92 12.15 6.61 -0.21
C PHE A 92 12.21 6.79 1.30
N LEU A 93 11.19 7.42 1.91
CA LEU A 93 11.15 7.70 3.35
C LEU A 93 10.77 6.49 4.21
N PHE A 94 10.21 5.44 3.64
CA PHE A 94 9.72 4.28 4.39
C PHE A 94 10.76 3.64 5.32
N PRO A 95 12.04 3.45 4.93
CA PRO A 95 13.07 2.93 5.83
C PRO A 95 13.28 3.84 7.07
N ALA A 96 13.24 5.17 6.88
CA ALA A 96 13.33 6.13 7.97
C ALA A 96 12.10 6.06 8.89
N VAL A 97 10.90 6.00 8.32
CA VAL A 97 9.64 5.82 9.07
C VAL A 97 9.68 4.57 9.95
N VAL A 98 10.19 3.45 9.42
CA VAL A 98 10.32 2.19 10.19
C VAL A 98 11.35 2.33 11.32
N ARG A 99 12.49 2.98 11.07
CA ARG A 99 13.53 3.22 12.10
C ARG A 99 13.00 4.08 13.23
N ILE A 100 12.38 5.20 12.89
CA ILE A 100 11.75 6.12 13.85
C ILE A 100 10.67 5.37 14.64
N GLY A 101 9.77 4.66 13.96
CA GLY A 101 8.74 3.89 14.62
C GLY A 101 9.29 2.86 15.60
N LYS A 102 10.43 2.20 15.27
CA LYS A 102 11.11 1.27 16.19
C LYS A 102 11.63 1.97 17.46
N ILE A 103 12.17 3.18 17.36
CA ILE A 103 12.62 3.99 18.50
C ILE A 103 11.44 4.29 19.45
N PHE A 104 10.25 4.57 18.89
CA PHE A 104 9.02 4.79 19.67
C PHE A 104 8.26 3.51 20.03
N GLY A 105 8.88 2.33 19.91
CA GLY A 105 8.27 1.03 20.26
C GLY A 105 7.15 0.58 19.33
N VAL A 106 6.98 1.20 18.16
CA VAL A 106 5.95 0.85 17.19
C VAL A 106 6.41 -0.36 16.36
N LYS A 107 5.58 -1.41 16.34
CA LYS A 107 5.88 -2.61 15.55
C LYS A 107 5.76 -2.30 14.05
N ARG A 108 6.70 -2.78 13.24
CA ARG A 108 6.72 -2.62 11.78
C ARG A 108 5.37 -2.97 11.13
N ARG A 109 4.74 -4.04 11.56
CA ARG A 109 3.40 -4.47 11.09
C ARG A 109 2.33 -3.37 11.27
N GLN A 110 2.38 -2.60 12.36
CA GLN A 110 1.43 -1.51 12.60
C GLN A 110 1.66 -0.36 11.62
N ILE A 111 2.90 -0.09 11.26
CA ILE A 111 3.28 0.92 10.26
C ILE A 111 2.80 0.49 8.88
N GLU A 112 3.09 -0.75 8.47
CA GLU A 112 2.65 -1.33 7.20
C GLU A 112 1.12 -1.32 7.06
N GLY A 113 0.40 -1.75 8.10
CA GLY A 113 -1.06 -1.72 8.12
C GLY A 113 -1.62 -0.30 8.07
N SER A 114 -0.98 0.65 8.77
CA SER A 114 -1.36 2.06 8.72
C SER A 114 -1.17 2.66 7.31
N PHE A 115 -0.08 2.30 6.62
CA PHE A 115 0.12 2.66 5.22
C PHE A 115 -1.01 2.12 4.32
N VAL A 116 -1.34 0.82 4.44
CA VAL A 116 -2.44 0.21 3.67
C VAL A 116 -3.76 0.94 3.92
N ALA A 117 -4.07 1.28 5.16
CA ALA A 117 -5.29 2.00 5.51
C ALA A 117 -5.35 3.42 4.90
N VAL A 118 -4.21 4.12 4.84
CA VAL A 118 -4.09 5.43 4.18
C VAL A 118 -4.25 5.29 2.66
N SER A 119 -3.56 4.32 2.05
CA SER A 119 -3.62 4.04 0.63
C SER A 119 -5.04 3.67 0.17
N ASN A 120 -5.72 2.81 0.91
CA ASN A 120 -7.12 2.44 0.65
C ASN A 120 -8.05 3.66 0.72
N LEU A 121 -7.83 4.56 1.70
CA LEU A 121 -8.65 5.76 1.82
C LEU A 121 -8.47 6.70 0.62
N ILE A 122 -7.23 6.89 0.16
CA ILE A 122 -6.93 7.69 -1.04
C ILE A 122 -7.59 7.06 -2.27
N PHE A 123 -7.48 5.73 -2.42
CA PHE A 123 -8.12 5.00 -3.50
C PHE A 123 -9.65 5.19 -3.49
N MET A 124 -10.30 4.99 -2.35
CA MET A 124 -11.76 5.12 -2.24
C MET A 124 -12.25 6.55 -2.54
N LYS A 125 -11.46 7.56 -2.16
CA LYS A 125 -11.78 8.97 -2.44
C LYS A 125 -11.53 9.40 -3.88
N SER A 126 -10.72 8.66 -4.62
CA SER A 126 -10.49 8.93 -6.04
C SER A 126 -11.66 8.50 -6.93
N GLU A 127 -12.71 7.88 -6.35
CA GLU A 127 -13.93 7.43 -7.04
C GLU A 127 -13.66 6.60 -8.30
N ILE A 128 -12.53 5.89 -8.31
CA ILE A 128 -12.14 5.04 -9.43
C ILE A 128 -13.13 3.89 -9.56
N LYS A 129 -13.80 3.81 -10.70
CA LYS A 129 -14.70 2.72 -11.06
C LYS A 129 -14.22 2.08 -12.35
N VAL A 130 -14.26 0.75 -12.40
CA VAL A 130 -13.78 -0.03 -13.54
C VAL A 130 -14.79 -1.13 -13.91
N PRO A 131 -14.89 -1.50 -15.20
CA PRO A 131 -15.65 -2.69 -15.60
C PRO A 131 -15.12 -3.93 -14.89
N ALA A 132 -16.02 -4.83 -14.45
CA ALA A 132 -15.60 -6.04 -13.72
C ALA A 132 -14.53 -6.84 -14.46
N LYS A 133 -14.65 -7.01 -15.78
CA LYS A 133 -13.68 -7.70 -16.64
C LYS A 133 -12.27 -7.07 -16.64
N LYS A 134 -12.15 -5.81 -16.22
CA LYS A 134 -10.87 -5.08 -16.11
C LYS A 134 -10.36 -5.00 -14.67
N LEU A 135 -11.05 -5.62 -13.72
CA LEU A 135 -10.65 -5.73 -12.32
C LEU A 135 -9.97 -7.08 -12.08
N LEU A 136 -8.80 -7.03 -11.46
CA LEU A 136 -8.08 -8.22 -11.01
C LEU A 136 -8.17 -8.33 -9.49
N VAL A 137 -8.66 -9.47 -8.99
CA VAL A 137 -8.62 -9.81 -7.56
C VAL A 137 -7.50 -10.81 -7.32
N LEU A 138 -6.53 -10.42 -6.49
CA LEU A 138 -5.41 -11.26 -6.10
C LEU A 138 -5.59 -11.79 -4.68
N SER A 139 -5.50 -13.10 -4.52
CA SER A 139 -5.55 -13.79 -3.23
C SER A 139 -4.22 -14.47 -2.93
N PRO A 140 -3.78 -14.52 -1.66
CA PRO A 140 -2.58 -15.23 -1.28
C PRO A 140 -2.87 -16.73 -1.19
N HIS A 141 -1.88 -17.55 -1.48
CA HIS A 141 -1.98 -19.02 -1.35
C HIS A 141 -2.30 -19.48 0.08
N CYS A 142 -1.87 -18.73 1.09
CA CYS A 142 -2.13 -19.08 2.50
C CYS A 142 -3.62 -19.01 2.90
N LEU A 143 -4.49 -18.51 2.02
CA LEU A 143 -5.95 -18.55 2.18
C LEU A 143 -6.51 -19.97 1.93
N GLN A 144 -5.80 -20.78 1.13
CA GLN A 144 -6.13 -22.18 0.92
C GLN A 144 -5.87 -23.00 2.17
N LEU A 145 -6.76 -23.93 2.47
CA LEU A 145 -6.57 -24.90 3.55
C LEU A 145 -5.32 -25.76 3.26
N SER A 146 -4.41 -25.89 4.24
CA SER A 146 -3.13 -26.60 4.08
C SER A 146 -3.29 -28.09 3.73
N THR A 147 -4.40 -28.70 4.15
CA THR A 147 -4.74 -30.10 3.85
C THR A 147 -5.46 -30.29 2.51
N CYS A 148 -5.72 -29.20 1.75
CA CYS A 148 -6.42 -29.28 0.48
C CYS A 148 -5.54 -29.94 -0.59
N PRO A 149 -5.97 -31.04 -1.23
CA PRO A 149 -5.17 -31.75 -2.23
C PRO A 149 -5.12 -31.02 -3.60
N HIS A 150 -5.98 -30.02 -3.81
CA HIS A 150 -6.12 -29.36 -5.10
C HIS A 150 -5.10 -28.21 -5.29
N LYS A 151 -4.39 -28.20 -6.43
CA LYS A 151 -3.37 -27.18 -6.75
C LYS A 151 -4.00 -25.96 -7.42
N ILE A 152 -4.54 -25.03 -6.61
CA ILE A 152 -5.23 -23.82 -7.10
C ILE A 152 -4.28 -22.71 -7.57
N THR A 153 -2.99 -22.78 -7.26
CA THR A 153 -2.00 -21.78 -7.69
C THR A 153 -1.65 -21.85 -9.17
N ARG A 154 -1.90 -22.98 -9.83
CA ARG A 154 -1.78 -23.13 -11.29
C ARG A 154 -3.03 -22.61 -11.99
N ASP A 155 -4.19 -23.02 -11.49
CA ASP A 155 -5.50 -22.63 -11.98
C ASP A 155 -6.48 -22.58 -10.81
N PRO A 156 -7.06 -21.40 -10.48
CA PRO A 156 -8.08 -21.29 -9.44
C PRO A 156 -9.30 -22.19 -9.68
N ASN A 157 -9.62 -22.54 -10.95
CA ASN A 157 -10.73 -23.42 -11.29
C ASN A 157 -10.59 -24.86 -10.79
N ASN A 158 -9.37 -25.26 -10.36
CA ASN A 158 -9.17 -26.54 -9.68
C ASN A 158 -9.86 -26.60 -8.29
N CYS A 159 -10.34 -25.48 -7.76
CA CYS A 159 -11.05 -25.42 -6.49
C CYS A 159 -12.40 -26.14 -6.59
N LYS A 160 -12.64 -27.12 -5.72
CA LYS A 160 -13.90 -27.86 -5.63
C LYS A 160 -15.00 -27.16 -4.83
N ARG A 161 -14.74 -25.94 -4.32
CA ARG A 161 -15.69 -25.10 -3.55
C ARG A 161 -16.32 -25.84 -2.36
N CYS A 162 -15.51 -26.65 -1.69
CA CYS A 162 -15.94 -27.53 -0.59
C CYS A 162 -16.32 -26.78 0.71
N GLY A 163 -16.17 -25.44 0.76
CA GLY A 163 -16.45 -24.62 1.95
C GLY A 163 -15.36 -24.63 3.02
N GLY A 164 -14.25 -25.36 2.83
CA GLY A 164 -13.16 -25.44 3.81
C GLY A 164 -12.35 -24.16 3.97
N CYS A 165 -12.35 -23.27 2.97
CA CYS A 165 -11.63 -22.00 2.99
C CYS A 165 -12.29 -20.95 2.08
N ASN A 166 -11.92 -19.68 2.24
CA ASN A 166 -12.54 -18.59 1.48
C ASN A 166 -12.21 -18.56 -0.03
N VAL A 167 -11.31 -19.42 -0.52
CA VAL A 167 -11.03 -19.49 -1.96
C VAL A 167 -12.29 -19.85 -2.76
N GLY A 168 -13.09 -20.81 -2.26
CA GLY A 168 -14.37 -21.17 -2.90
C GLY A 168 -15.36 -20.03 -2.95
N ASP A 169 -15.43 -19.21 -1.88
CA ASP A 169 -16.32 -18.06 -1.80
C ASP A 169 -15.88 -16.95 -2.77
N LEU A 170 -14.56 -16.70 -2.87
CA LEU A 170 -13.99 -15.75 -3.83
C LEU A 170 -14.22 -16.19 -5.29
N MET A 171 -14.16 -17.49 -5.57
CA MET A 171 -14.49 -18.04 -6.89
C MET A 171 -15.96 -17.80 -7.26
N LYS A 172 -16.89 -18.11 -6.33
CA LYS A 172 -18.33 -17.83 -6.53
C LYS A 172 -18.58 -16.35 -6.79
N LEU A 173 -17.93 -15.48 -5.98
CA LEU A 173 -18.06 -14.04 -6.12
C LEU A 173 -17.48 -13.52 -7.45
N SER A 174 -16.41 -14.17 -7.95
CA SER A 174 -15.82 -13.87 -9.26
C SER A 174 -16.78 -14.19 -10.40
N GLU A 175 -17.50 -15.30 -10.32
CA GLU A 175 -18.51 -15.67 -11.30
C GLU A 175 -19.75 -14.77 -11.25
N GLU A 176 -20.18 -14.40 -10.04
CA GLU A 176 -21.32 -13.51 -9.80
C GLU A 176 -21.07 -12.09 -10.37
N LEU A 177 -19.91 -11.53 -10.12
CA LEU A 177 -19.57 -10.14 -10.47
C LEU A 177 -18.78 -10.01 -11.77
N GLY A 178 -18.19 -11.08 -12.29
CA GLY A 178 -17.48 -11.12 -13.58
C GLY A 178 -16.06 -10.55 -13.56
N PHE A 179 -15.39 -10.49 -12.40
CA PHE A 179 -13.99 -10.06 -12.31
C PHE A 179 -13.00 -11.22 -12.50
N THR A 180 -11.74 -10.90 -12.83
CA THR A 180 -10.68 -11.90 -12.91
C THR A 180 -10.13 -12.22 -11.53
N PHE A 181 -10.15 -13.49 -11.14
CA PHE A 181 -9.60 -13.96 -9.85
C PHE A 181 -8.31 -14.77 -10.07
N PHE A 182 -7.29 -14.53 -9.23
CA PHE A 182 -6.04 -15.25 -9.28
C PHE A 182 -5.45 -15.50 -7.89
N VAL A 183 -4.81 -16.68 -7.70
CA VAL A 183 -4.12 -17.04 -6.45
C VAL A 183 -2.61 -16.96 -6.65
N ALA A 184 -1.96 -16.07 -5.92
CA ALA A 184 -0.51 -15.86 -6.00
C ALA A 184 0.22 -16.55 -4.83
N THR A 185 1.33 -17.23 -5.13
CA THR A 185 2.21 -17.81 -4.11
C THR A 185 3.14 -16.79 -3.46
N GLY A 186 3.22 -15.59 -4.01
CA GLY A 186 4.05 -14.49 -3.51
C GLY A 186 4.07 -13.28 -4.42
N GLY A 187 4.73 -12.21 -3.99
CA GLY A 187 4.75 -10.92 -4.69
C GLY A 187 5.32 -10.98 -6.12
N THR A 188 6.28 -11.87 -6.40
CA THR A 188 6.85 -12.02 -7.75
C THR A 188 5.81 -12.51 -8.74
N LEU A 189 5.07 -13.57 -8.38
CA LEU A 189 3.99 -14.10 -9.24
C LEU A 189 2.86 -13.08 -9.39
N ALA A 190 2.46 -12.42 -8.29
CA ALA A 190 1.45 -11.36 -8.34
C ALA A 190 1.80 -10.26 -9.35
N ARG A 191 3.06 -9.77 -9.34
CA ARG A 191 3.54 -8.77 -10.31
C ARG A 191 3.52 -9.27 -11.75
N GLN A 192 3.92 -10.53 -11.98
CA GLN A 192 3.86 -11.14 -13.32
C GLN A 192 2.43 -11.22 -13.85
N VAL A 193 1.48 -11.61 -12.98
CA VAL A 193 0.06 -11.69 -13.34
C VAL A 193 -0.50 -10.30 -13.68
N VAL A 194 -0.20 -9.28 -12.88
CA VAL A 194 -0.60 -7.89 -13.17
C VAL A 194 -0.05 -7.42 -14.52
N LYS A 195 1.23 -7.69 -14.81
CA LYS A 195 1.86 -7.35 -16.10
C LYS A 195 1.20 -8.08 -17.28
N LYS A 196 0.81 -9.35 -17.09
CA LYS A 196 0.19 -10.18 -18.13
C LYS A 196 -1.25 -9.76 -18.42
N ILE A 197 -2.06 -9.58 -17.37
CA ILE A 197 -3.50 -9.28 -17.48
C ILE A 197 -3.73 -7.80 -17.82
N ARG A 198 -2.85 -6.89 -17.36
CA ARG A 198 -2.97 -5.42 -17.53
C ARG A 198 -4.35 -4.88 -17.08
N PRO A 199 -4.74 -5.14 -15.84
CA PRO A 199 -6.03 -4.67 -15.34
C PRO A 199 -6.05 -3.14 -15.22
N GLN A 200 -7.24 -2.56 -15.08
CA GLN A 200 -7.41 -1.14 -14.79
C GLN A 200 -7.39 -0.83 -13.29
N ALA A 201 -7.72 -1.83 -12.45
CA ALA A 201 -7.56 -1.76 -10.99
C ALA A 201 -7.28 -3.15 -10.42
N VAL A 202 -6.69 -3.18 -9.21
CA VAL A 202 -6.40 -4.41 -8.48
C VAL A 202 -7.02 -4.33 -7.08
N LEU A 203 -7.76 -5.38 -6.70
CA LEU A 203 -8.06 -5.67 -5.30
C LEU A 203 -7.12 -6.79 -4.85
N ALA A 204 -6.29 -6.52 -3.86
CA ALA A 204 -5.36 -7.50 -3.33
C ALA A 204 -5.76 -7.90 -1.90
N ILE A 205 -5.84 -9.21 -1.66
CA ILE A 205 -6.02 -9.80 -0.33
C ILE A 205 -4.65 -10.29 0.10
N ALA A 206 -4.10 -9.80 1.21
CA ALA A 206 -2.83 -10.29 1.75
C ALA A 206 -2.56 -9.78 3.18
N CYS A 207 -1.40 -10.10 3.73
CA CYS A 207 -0.91 -9.52 4.98
C CYS A 207 -0.41 -8.08 4.77
N GLU A 208 -0.22 -7.34 5.86
CA GLU A 208 0.18 -5.92 5.84
C GLU A 208 1.46 -5.69 5.03
N ARG A 209 2.46 -6.56 5.20
CA ARG A 209 3.75 -6.49 4.50
C ARG A 209 3.60 -6.64 2.99
N ASP A 210 2.85 -7.66 2.58
CA ASP A 210 2.70 -7.97 1.15
C ASP A 210 1.80 -6.96 0.45
N LEU A 211 0.74 -6.44 1.14
CA LEU A 211 -0.09 -5.36 0.62
C LEU A 211 0.71 -4.07 0.45
N MET A 212 1.49 -3.69 1.47
CA MET A 212 2.32 -2.49 1.39
C MET A 212 3.28 -2.56 0.20
N SER A 213 4.03 -3.67 0.08
CA SER A 213 4.95 -3.86 -1.05
C SER A 213 4.20 -3.90 -2.39
N GLY A 214 3.11 -4.66 -2.47
CA GLY A 214 2.34 -4.83 -3.69
C GLY A 214 1.75 -3.51 -4.20
N ILE A 215 1.15 -2.69 -3.32
CA ILE A 215 0.60 -1.38 -3.69
C ILE A 215 1.69 -0.45 -4.22
N GLN A 216 2.87 -0.43 -3.59
CA GLN A 216 4.00 0.39 -4.05
C GLN A 216 4.58 -0.09 -5.39
N ASP A 217 4.60 -1.39 -5.62
CA ASP A 217 5.20 -2.00 -6.82
C ASP A 217 4.32 -1.85 -8.07
N VAL A 218 2.99 -1.85 -7.90
CA VAL A 218 2.05 -1.72 -9.03
C VAL A 218 1.74 -0.27 -9.38
N TYR A 219 2.13 0.69 -8.54
CA TYR A 219 1.91 2.10 -8.81
C TYR A 219 2.47 2.51 -10.20
N PRO A 220 1.74 3.27 -11.04
CA PRO A 220 0.54 4.07 -10.77
C PRO A 220 -0.81 3.33 -10.96
N LEU A 221 -0.82 2.02 -11.14
CA LEU A 221 -2.06 1.25 -11.25
C LEU A 221 -2.85 1.35 -9.94
N PRO A 222 -4.14 1.72 -9.99
CA PRO A 222 -4.99 1.79 -8.80
C PRO A 222 -5.08 0.44 -8.10
N ALA A 223 -4.74 0.40 -6.81
CA ALA A 223 -4.78 -0.82 -6.01
C ALA A 223 -5.38 -0.56 -4.63
N VAL A 224 -6.25 -1.46 -4.21
CA VAL A 224 -6.85 -1.48 -2.88
C VAL A 224 -6.54 -2.81 -2.20
N GLY A 225 -6.25 -2.76 -0.90
CA GLY A 225 -5.87 -3.92 -0.11
C GLY A 225 -6.93 -4.32 0.92
N VAL A 226 -7.27 -5.61 0.98
CA VAL A 226 -8.04 -6.19 2.09
C VAL A 226 -7.12 -7.07 2.93
N LEU A 227 -7.04 -6.79 4.22
CA LEU A 227 -6.16 -7.53 5.13
C LEU A 227 -6.71 -8.92 5.41
N ASN A 228 -5.85 -9.94 5.31
CA ASN A 228 -6.20 -11.28 5.73
C ASN A 228 -6.16 -11.43 7.26
N ILE A 229 -7.05 -12.29 7.77
CA ILE A 229 -7.15 -12.69 9.18
C ILE A 229 -6.28 -13.93 9.37
N ARG A 230 -5.50 -13.98 10.44
CA ARG A 230 -4.50 -15.03 10.70
C ARG A 230 -4.77 -15.74 12.01
N PRO A 231 -5.82 -16.59 12.09
CA PRO A 231 -6.19 -17.29 13.32
C PRO A 231 -5.13 -18.29 13.76
N ASN A 232 -4.41 -18.89 12.80
CA ASN A 232 -3.41 -19.94 13.05
C ASN A 232 -1.96 -19.44 12.90
N GLY A 233 -1.73 -18.12 13.09
CA GLY A 233 -0.42 -17.52 12.88
C GLY A 233 -0.15 -17.09 11.43
N PRO A 234 1.10 -16.69 11.11
CA PRO A 234 1.45 -16.21 9.79
C PRO A 234 1.43 -17.31 8.73
N CYS A 235 0.91 -17.00 7.55
CA CYS A 235 0.97 -17.83 6.34
C CYS A 235 0.33 -19.23 6.45
N ASN A 236 -0.56 -19.46 7.42
CA ASN A 236 -1.20 -20.76 7.63
C ASN A 236 -2.71 -20.63 7.79
N ASN A 237 -3.47 -21.26 6.88
CA ASN A 237 -4.95 -21.31 6.90
C ASN A 237 -5.56 -19.95 7.25
N THR A 238 -5.12 -18.91 6.54
CA THR A 238 -5.61 -17.56 6.76
C THR A 238 -7.04 -17.43 6.24
N ARG A 239 -7.74 -16.41 6.68
CA ARG A 239 -9.11 -16.11 6.26
C ARG A 239 -9.22 -14.66 5.80
N VAL A 240 -10.32 -14.32 5.14
CA VAL A 240 -10.67 -12.95 4.79
C VAL A 240 -12.13 -12.69 5.15
N ASP A 241 -12.42 -11.45 5.53
CA ASP A 241 -13.78 -10.98 5.72
C ASP A 241 -14.44 -10.80 4.34
N MET A 242 -15.33 -11.72 3.98
CA MET A 242 -16.00 -11.71 2.68
C MET A 242 -16.97 -10.53 2.52
N ASP A 243 -17.55 -10.02 3.62
CA ASP A 243 -18.41 -8.85 3.59
C ASP A 243 -17.60 -7.58 3.30
N GLU A 244 -16.35 -7.50 3.81
CA GLU A 244 -15.44 -6.42 3.47
C GLU A 244 -15.02 -6.49 1.99
N VAL A 245 -14.68 -7.69 1.50
CA VAL A 245 -14.35 -7.90 0.09
C VAL A 245 -15.52 -7.48 -0.82
N ARG A 246 -16.73 -7.94 -0.53
CA ARG A 246 -17.92 -7.59 -1.32
C ARG A 246 -18.19 -6.09 -1.33
N ARG A 247 -18.16 -5.44 -0.18
CA ARG A 247 -18.33 -3.97 -0.07
C ARG A 247 -17.32 -3.19 -0.91
N VAL A 248 -16.06 -3.61 -0.90
CA VAL A 248 -15.00 -2.97 -1.68
C VAL A 248 -15.23 -3.19 -3.17
N LEU A 249 -15.60 -4.40 -3.60
CA LEU A 249 -15.90 -4.71 -5.00
C LEU A 249 -17.09 -3.90 -5.54
N GLU A 250 -18.17 -3.79 -4.76
CA GLU A 250 -19.36 -3.02 -5.13
C GLU A 250 -19.09 -1.50 -5.29
N GLN A 251 -18.08 -0.97 -4.59
CA GLN A 251 -17.65 0.42 -4.73
C GLN A 251 -16.78 0.64 -5.97
N ILE A 252 -16.06 -0.38 -6.45
CA ILE A 252 -15.09 -0.27 -7.55
C ILE A 252 -15.70 -0.66 -8.89
N ILE A 253 -16.62 -1.64 -8.91
CA ILE A 253 -17.19 -2.15 -10.16
C ILE A 253 -18.28 -1.20 -10.67
N ILE A 254 -18.20 -0.86 -11.96
CA ILE A 254 -19.29 -0.19 -12.68
C ILE A 254 -20.43 -1.19 -12.83
N ARG A 255 -21.60 -0.85 -12.33
CA ARG A 255 -22.86 -1.59 -12.57
C ARG A 255 -23.40 -1.30 -13.95
#